data_6809dc03a96aa5e33b3e00ce82580a9f
#
_entry.id   6809dc03a96aa5e33b3e00ce82580a9f
#
_cell.length_a   1.000
_cell.length_b   1.000
_cell.length_c   1.000
_cell.angle_alpha   90.00
_cell.angle_beta   90.00
_cell.angle_gamma   90.00
#
_symmetry.space_group_name_H-M   'P 1'
#
loop_
_entity.id
_entity.type
_entity.pdbx_description
1 polymer ?
#
loop_
_entity_poly.entity_id
_entity_poly.type
_entity_poly.pdbx_seq_one_letter_code
_entity_poly.pdbx_strand_id
1 'polypeptide(L)'
;VANVFDTLKERGFIAQCTNEKELRELFDKERVTFYIGFDPTADSLHAGHFIALMAMAHMQRAGHRPICLVGGGTGTVGDPTGRTDMRKMLTDEDIEHNCECFKKQIARFIDFSDDKAIMVNNGDWLRKLNYIDLLRDVGACFTVNRMLAAECYKQRWEKGLTFLEFNYMVMQAYDFLELNRRYGCKLEMGGDDQWSNIIAGVELNRRKNNVAVYGLTNKLLTKSDGKKMGKTAGGALWLDAEKTSPYEFYQYWRNVDDADVEKCLSLLTFLPMEEVHRLSSLEGSAINEAKTVLAYEVTKIVHGEEEANKAKKAAEALFGGAGNTQDMPTVAAETGKKLLDVLTAGKVFASKSEGRRLIQQNGLSLNDAKVTDVDYILQDSDFTDGEAIVKKGKKKYFKLVK
;
A
#
# COMPACT_ATOMS: atom_id res chain seq x y z
N VAL A 1 16.72 -9.16 23.44
CA VAL A 1 15.78 -8.76 22.40
C VAL A 1 16.01 -9.69 21.22
N ALA A 2 14.95 -10.29 20.66
CA ALA A 2 15.08 -11.13 19.47
C ALA A 2 15.64 -10.28 18.31
N ASN A 3 16.52 -10.87 17.48
CA ASN A 3 17.07 -10.20 16.32
C ASN A 3 15.91 -9.85 15.34
N VAL A 4 15.88 -8.61 14.85
CA VAL A 4 14.78 -8.17 13.97
C VAL A 4 14.70 -8.97 12.68
N PHE A 5 15.82 -9.52 12.20
CA PHE A 5 15.81 -10.41 11.05
C PHE A 5 14.92 -11.62 11.29
N ASP A 6 15.00 -12.21 12.49
CA ASP A 6 14.14 -13.35 12.86
C ASP A 6 12.68 -12.96 12.90
N THR A 7 12.35 -11.79 13.47
CA THR A 7 10.99 -11.26 13.47
C THR A 7 10.45 -11.08 12.06
N LEU A 8 11.22 -10.49 11.15
CA LEU A 8 10.81 -10.30 9.76
C LEU A 8 10.67 -11.63 9.01
N LYS A 9 11.55 -12.58 9.30
CA LYS A 9 11.53 -13.92 8.70
C LYS A 9 10.32 -14.74 9.17
N GLU A 10 10.07 -14.78 10.48
CA GLU A 10 8.94 -15.49 11.10
C GLU A 10 7.59 -14.93 10.58
N ARG A 11 7.48 -13.61 10.47
CA ARG A 11 6.29 -12.95 9.93
C ARG A 11 6.11 -13.13 8.41
N GLY A 12 7.12 -13.63 7.72
CA GLY A 12 7.06 -13.91 6.29
C GLY A 12 7.36 -12.70 5.39
N PHE A 13 7.96 -11.62 5.90
CA PHE A 13 8.32 -10.45 5.09
C PHE A 13 9.40 -10.77 4.06
N ILE A 14 10.45 -11.49 4.45
CA ILE A 14 11.68 -11.61 3.67
C ILE A 14 11.44 -12.46 2.41
N ALA A 15 11.75 -11.91 1.24
CA ALA A 15 11.86 -12.62 -0.02
C ALA A 15 13.32 -12.98 -0.31
N GLN A 16 14.21 -11.97 -0.36
CA GLN A 16 15.63 -12.13 -0.63
C GLN A 16 16.46 -11.20 0.25
N CYS A 17 17.72 -11.52 0.47
CA CYS A 17 18.71 -10.61 1.05
C CYS A 17 20.09 -10.90 0.50
N THR A 18 20.99 -9.93 0.55
CA THR A 18 22.36 -10.05 0.03
C THR A 18 23.22 -11.03 0.83
N ASN A 19 23.11 -11.01 2.16
CA ASN A 19 23.82 -11.91 3.06
C ASN A 19 23.12 -11.99 4.42
N GLU A 20 22.43 -13.11 4.68
CA GLU A 20 21.66 -13.30 5.92
C GLU A 20 22.56 -13.25 7.16
N LYS A 21 23.72 -13.89 7.12
CA LYS A 21 24.63 -13.94 8.28
C LYS A 21 25.13 -12.55 8.66
N GLU A 22 25.62 -11.80 7.67
CA GLU A 22 26.15 -10.46 7.91
C GLU A 22 25.05 -9.49 8.35
N LEU A 23 23.83 -9.59 7.81
CA LEU A 23 22.69 -8.78 8.23
C LEU A 23 22.29 -9.06 9.67
N ARG A 24 22.24 -10.32 10.09
CA ARG A 24 21.98 -10.68 11.48
C ARG A 24 23.01 -10.10 12.42
N GLU A 25 24.29 -10.26 12.09
CA GLU A 25 25.38 -9.69 12.88
C GLU A 25 25.32 -8.16 12.94
N LEU A 26 24.95 -7.52 11.84
CA LEU A 26 24.81 -6.07 11.74
C LEU A 26 23.69 -5.57 12.68
N PHE A 27 22.53 -6.23 12.65
CA PHE A 27 21.39 -5.85 13.51
C PHE A 27 21.63 -6.09 15.00
N ASP A 28 22.47 -7.05 15.36
CA ASP A 28 22.85 -7.30 16.75
C ASP A 28 23.90 -6.29 17.28
N LYS A 29 24.78 -5.80 16.39
CA LYS A 29 25.94 -5.00 16.79
C LYS A 29 25.65 -3.49 16.85
N GLU A 30 24.75 -2.98 16.02
CA GLU A 30 24.56 -1.53 15.89
C GLU A 30 23.12 -1.11 15.56
N ARG A 31 22.81 0.15 15.83
CA ARG A 31 21.61 0.81 15.32
C ARG A 31 21.78 1.08 13.82
N VAL A 32 21.19 0.24 13.00
CA VAL A 32 21.31 0.33 11.53
C VAL A 32 20.42 1.46 10.99
N THR A 33 21.01 2.35 10.22
CA THR A 33 20.27 3.27 9.37
C THR A 33 19.97 2.57 8.04
N PHE A 34 18.69 2.50 7.68
CA PHE A 34 18.20 1.83 6.46
C PHE A 34 17.17 2.71 5.76
N TYR A 35 16.88 2.43 4.48
CA TYR A 35 15.90 3.21 3.77
C TYR A 35 14.93 2.37 2.92
N ILE A 36 13.76 2.94 2.68
CA ILE A 36 12.79 2.52 1.66
C ILE A 36 12.41 3.75 0.84
N GLY A 37 12.38 3.60 -0.48
CA GLY A 37 11.96 4.63 -1.42
C GLY A 37 10.48 4.52 -1.79
N PHE A 38 9.82 5.67 -1.94
CA PHE A 38 8.43 5.80 -2.34
C PHE A 38 8.30 6.84 -3.44
N ASP A 39 8.05 6.39 -4.67
CA ASP A 39 7.78 7.29 -5.79
C ASP A 39 6.37 7.87 -5.69
N PRO A 40 6.21 9.20 -5.70
CA PRO A 40 4.95 9.90 -5.48
C PRO A 40 4.07 9.88 -6.74
N THR A 41 3.65 8.70 -7.17
CA THR A 41 2.89 8.47 -8.41
C THR A 41 1.40 8.77 -8.28
N ALA A 42 0.93 9.08 -7.09
CA ALA A 42 -0.43 9.51 -6.74
C ALA A 42 -0.39 10.33 -5.44
N ASP A 43 -1.47 11.01 -5.11
CA ASP A 43 -1.65 11.79 -3.88
C ASP A 43 -1.99 10.93 -2.65
N SER A 44 -1.93 9.62 -2.75
CA SER A 44 -2.08 8.69 -1.63
C SER A 44 -1.26 7.42 -1.82
N LEU A 45 -0.77 6.88 -0.72
CA LEU A 45 -0.33 5.50 -0.61
C LEU A 45 -1.53 4.56 -0.69
N HIS A 46 -1.29 3.31 -1.05
CA HIS A 46 -2.32 2.27 -1.13
C HIS A 46 -1.84 0.97 -0.47
N ALA A 47 -2.72 -0.01 -0.36
CA ALA A 47 -2.43 -1.29 0.30
C ALA A 47 -1.16 -1.99 -0.20
N GLY A 48 -0.73 -1.76 -1.44
CA GLY A 48 0.53 -2.29 -1.97
C GLY A 48 1.78 -1.75 -1.26
N HIS A 49 1.72 -0.53 -0.70
CA HIS A 49 2.81 0.07 0.10
C HIS A 49 2.78 -0.38 1.55
N PHE A 50 1.66 -0.93 2.01
CA PHE A 50 1.46 -1.23 3.42
C PHE A 50 2.48 -2.23 3.97
N ILE A 51 2.83 -3.26 3.20
CA ILE A 51 3.83 -4.25 3.62
C ILE A 51 5.21 -3.59 3.83
N ALA A 52 5.60 -2.67 2.97
CA ALA A 52 6.86 -1.94 3.11
C ALA A 52 6.86 -1.04 4.35
N LEU A 53 5.75 -0.34 4.61
CA LEU A 53 5.57 0.48 5.80
C LEU A 53 5.59 -0.36 7.09
N MET A 54 4.97 -1.54 7.09
CA MET A 54 5.00 -2.44 8.24
C MET A 54 6.39 -3.03 8.49
N ALA A 55 7.11 -3.43 7.44
CA ALA A 55 8.51 -3.87 7.57
C ALA A 55 9.38 -2.76 8.17
N MET A 56 9.23 -1.53 7.68
CA MET A 56 9.93 -0.35 8.21
C MET A 56 9.58 -0.10 9.68
N ALA A 57 8.31 -0.21 10.06
CA ALA A 57 7.86 -0.03 11.43
C ALA A 57 8.39 -1.13 12.38
N HIS A 58 8.46 -2.39 11.94
CA HIS A 58 9.09 -3.46 12.71
C HIS A 58 10.57 -3.21 12.94
N MET A 59 11.30 -2.76 11.91
CA MET A 59 12.69 -2.36 12.02
C MET A 59 12.89 -1.21 13.03
N GLN A 60 12.03 -0.18 12.96
CA GLN A 60 12.11 0.95 13.90
C GLN A 60 11.81 0.52 15.34
N ARG A 61 10.80 -0.33 15.54
CA ARG A 61 10.47 -0.88 16.87
C ARG A 61 11.61 -1.70 17.48
N ALA A 62 12.44 -2.32 16.64
CA ALA A 62 13.65 -3.02 17.06
C ALA A 62 14.82 -2.09 17.34
N GLY A 63 14.66 -0.77 17.20
CA GLY A 63 15.66 0.23 17.51
C GLY A 63 16.48 0.74 16.32
N HIS A 64 16.23 0.26 15.11
CA HIS A 64 16.89 0.72 13.90
C HIS A 64 16.27 2.03 13.37
N ARG A 65 17.02 2.76 12.54
CA ARG A 65 16.65 4.10 12.08
C ARG A 65 16.22 4.11 10.62
N PRO A 66 14.93 4.21 10.30
CA PRO A 66 14.47 4.34 8.94
C PRO A 66 14.73 5.71 8.33
N ILE A 67 15.07 5.70 7.06
CA ILE A 67 15.00 6.84 6.14
C ILE A 67 13.83 6.59 5.20
N CYS A 68 12.84 7.45 5.23
CA CYS A 68 11.76 7.46 4.27
C CYS A 68 12.18 8.36 3.10
N LEU A 69 12.55 7.76 1.98
CA LEU A 69 12.95 8.48 0.78
C LEU A 69 11.72 8.73 -0.10
N VAL A 70 11.40 9.98 -0.32
CA VAL A 70 10.34 10.37 -1.27
C VAL A 70 10.97 10.71 -2.61
N GLY A 71 10.46 10.12 -3.67
CA GLY A 71 11.02 10.19 -5.02
C GLY A 71 10.66 11.47 -5.79
N GLY A 72 10.95 12.67 -5.26
CA GLY A 72 10.71 13.92 -5.97
C GLY A 72 11.58 14.12 -7.22
N GLY A 73 12.70 13.40 -7.33
CA GLY A 73 13.52 13.31 -8.53
C GLY A 73 13.14 12.12 -9.39
N THR A 74 13.14 10.90 -8.82
CA THR A 74 12.81 9.66 -9.54
C THR A 74 11.37 9.61 -10.05
N GLY A 75 10.43 10.24 -9.35
CA GLY A 75 9.03 10.36 -9.77
C GLY A 75 8.83 11.09 -11.10
N THR A 76 9.78 11.96 -11.51
CA THR A 76 9.74 12.62 -12.82
C THR A 76 10.11 11.68 -13.97
N VAL A 77 10.79 10.58 -13.68
CA VAL A 77 11.22 9.56 -14.65
C VAL A 77 10.26 8.38 -14.67
N GLY A 78 9.98 7.83 -13.49
CA GLY A 78 9.10 6.67 -13.29
C GLY A 78 9.80 5.33 -13.44
N ASP A 79 9.65 4.49 -12.44
CA ASP A 79 10.22 3.13 -12.40
C ASP A 79 9.55 2.24 -13.46
N PRO A 80 10.32 1.63 -14.40
CA PRO A 80 9.80 0.70 -15.38
C PRO A 80 9.50 -0.69 -14.82
N THR A 81 9.96 -1.01 -13.61
CA THR A 81 9.87 -2.34 -13.00
C THR A 81 8.43 -2.86 -12.92
N GLY A 82 8.22 -4.08 -13.41
CA GLY A 82 6.89 -4.74 -13.34
C GLY A 82 5.80 -4.08 -14.21
N ARG A 83 6.17 -3.28 -15.21
CA ARG A 83 5.24 -2.58 -16.10
C ARG A 83 5.48 -2.94 -17.57
N THR A 84 4.39 -2.85 -18.32
CA THR A 84 4.42 -3.06 -19.77
C THR A 84 4.45 -1.75 -20.55
N ASP A 85 4.02 -0.64 -19.93
CA ASP A 85 3.88 0.67 -20.55
C ASP A 85 4.58 1.76 -19.73
N MET A 86 5.03 2.83 -20.40
CA MET A 86 5.63 3.98 -19.74
C MET A 86 4.63 4.64 -18.77
N ARG A 87 5.12 5.15 -17.65
CA ARG A 87 4.29 5.93 -16.72
C ARG A 87 3.88 7.26 -17.35
N LYS A 88 2.69 7.74 -16.97
CA LYS A 88 2.31 9.12 -17.27
C LYS A 88 3.29 10.05 -16.55
N MET A 89 3.85 11.00 -17.27
CA MET A 89 4.70 12.04 -16.69
C MET A 89 3.82 12.98 -15.86
N LEU A 90 4.22 13.18 -14.60
CA LEU A 90 3.58 14.13 -13.69
C LEU A 90 4.28 15.49 -13.78
N THR A 91 3.57 16.56 -13.47
CA THR A 91 4.17 17.89 -13.33
C THR A 91 4.97 17.99 -12.03
N ASP A 92 5.82 19.00 -11.91
CA ASP A 92 6.57 19.25 -10.67
C ASP A 92 5.63 19.57 -9.51
N GLU A 93 4.54 20.29 -9.76
CA GLU A 93 3.50 20.61 -8.78
C GLU A 93 2.76 19.35 -8.31
N ASP A 94 2.41 18.44 -9.23
CA ASP A 94 1.80 17.15 -8.87
C ASP A 94 2.73 16.34 -7.95
N ILE A 95 4.02 16.28 -8.29
CA ILE A 95 5.01 15.54 -7.53
C ILE A 95 5.20 16.14 -6.14
N GLU A 96 5.32 17.47 -6.02
CA GLU A 96 5.47 18.14 -4.74
C GLU A 96 4.23 17.91 -3.84
N HIS A 97 3.03 18.06 -4.40
CA HIS A 97 1.79 17.78 -3.70
C HIS A 97 1.74 16.33 -3.20
N ASN A 98 2.05 15.36 -4.08
CA ASN A 98 2.03 13.94 -3.73
C ASN A 98 3.08 13.61 -2.66
N CYS A 99 4.26 14.24 -2.72
CA CYS A 99 5.29 14.10 -1.68
C CYS A 99 4.77 14.52 -0.30
N GLU A 100 4.08 15.66 -0.22
CA GLU A 100 3.51 16.12 1.05
C GLU A 100 2.39 15.21 1.57
N CYS A 101 1.58 14.64 0.68
CA CYS A 101 0.58 13.64 1.04
C CYS A 101 1.24 12.37 1.61
N PHE A 102 2.30 11.88 0.97
CA PHE A 102 3.03 10.69 1.44
C PHE A 102 3.67 10.90 2.81
N LYS A 103 4.29 12.05 3.05
CA LYS A 103 4.88 12.41 4.35
C LYS A 103 3.86 12.28 5.49
N LYS A 104 2.66 12.83 5.30
CA LYS A 104 1.58 12.78 6.30
C LYS A 104 1.11 11.35 6.57
N GLN A 105 1.02 10.53 5.54
CA GLN A 105 0.57 9.14 5.67
C GLN A 105 1.63 8.25 6.29
N ILE A 106 2.91 8.38 5.90
CA ILE A 106 4.03 7.61 6.46
C ILE A 106 4.20 7.92 7.97
N ALA A 107 3.97 9.16 8.39
CA ALA A 107 4.05 9.56 9.79
C ALA A 107 3.05 8.85 10.72
N ARG A 108 2.06 8.14 10.17
CA ARG A 108 1.17 7.27 10.97
C ARG A 108 1.80 5.94 11.34
N PHE A 109 2.81 5.50 10.60
CA PHE A 109 3.51 4.24 10.80
C PHE A 109 4.85 4.41 11.50
N ILE A 110 5.51 5.53 11.25
CA ILE A 110 6.90 5.80 11.61
C ILE A 110 6.97 7.01 12.53
N ASP A 111 7.66 6.85 13.64
CA ASP A 111 7.94 7.92 14.61
C ASP A 111 9.17 8.72 14.16
N PHE A 112 8.97 9.99 13.84
CA PHE A 112 10.02 10.92 13.42
C PHE A 112 10.56 11.78 14.55
N SER A 113 10.09 11.59 15.79
CA SER A 113 10.59 12.32 16.94
C SER A 113 12.03 11.90 17.29
N ASP A 114 12.79 12.80 17.93
CA ASP A 114 14.09 12.50 18.55
C ASP A 114 15.09 11.75 17.65
N ASP A 115 15.13 12.09 16.35
CA ASP A 115 16.03 11.45 15.36
C ASP A 115 15.80 9.92 15.21
N LYS A 116 14.61 9.45 15.55
CA LYS A 116 14.25 8.02 15.39
C LYS A 116 14.05 7.62 13.94
N ALA A 117 13.70 8.58 13.09
CA ALA A 117 13.57 8.43 11.64
C ALA A 117 13.86 9.76 10.95
N ILE A 118 14.19 9.70 9.66
CA ILE A 118 14.30 10.91 8.84
C ILE A 118 13.49 10.72 7.54
N MET A 119 13.00 11.84 7.03
CA MET A 119 12.35 11.90 5.74
C MET A 119 13.16 12.80 4.83
N VAL A 120 13.47 12.30 3.64
CA VAL A 120 14.27 13.00 2.64
C VAL A 120 13.62 12.92 1.27
N ASN A 121 13.95 13.88 0.41
CA ASN A 121 13.49 13.94 -0.97
C ASN A 121 14.70 13.81 -1.90
N ASN A 122 14.72 12.80 -2.78
CA ASN A 122 15.85 12.61 -3.69
C ASN A 122 15.94 13.68 -4.78
N GLY A 123 14.91 14.49 -4.98
CA GLY A 123 14.98 15.70 -5.80
C GLY A 123 16.03 16.70 -5.31
N ASP A 124 16.35 16.70 -4.01
CA ASP A 124 17.33 17.60 -3.40
C ASP A 124 18.75 17.40 -3.94
N TRP A 125 19.07 16.22 -4.41
CA TRP A 125 20.37 15.91 -5.04
C TRP A 125 20.26 15.56 -6.51
N LEU A 126 19.31 14.72 -6.95
CA LEU A 126 19.21 14.25 -8.33
C LEU A 126 19.02 15.41 -9.32
N ARG A 127 18.20 16.41 -8.97
CA ARG A 127 17.92 17.57 -9.83
C ARG A 127 19.09 18.54 -9.97
N LYS A 128 20.10 18.42 -9.09
CA LYS A 128 21.30 19.28 -9.08
C LYS A 128 22.50 18.64 -9.73
N LEU A 129 22.39 17.36 -10.13
CA LEU A 129 23.50 16.65 -10.75
C LEU A 129 23.82 17.22 -12.14
N ASN A 130 25.11 17.46 -12.39
CA ASN A 130 25.58 17.71 -13.74
C ASN A 130 25.60 16.39 -14.52
N TYR A 131 25.00 16.38 -15.69
CA TYR A 131 24.87 15.16 -16.50
C TYR A 131 26.22 14.54 -16.89
N ILE A 132 27.18 15.36 -17.29
CA ILE A 132 28.50 14.87 -17.71
C ILE A 132 29.28 14.31 -16.51
N ASP A 133 29.22 15.00 -15.38
CA ASP A 133 29.90 14.56 -14.16
C ASP A 133 29.30 13.24 -13.65
N LEU A 134 27.97 13.10 -13.69
CA LEU A 134 27.28 11.86 -13.36
C LEU A 134 27.71 10.71 -14.27
N LEU A 135 27.76 10.91 -15.59
CA LEU A 135 28.19 9.89 -16.53
C LEU A 135 29.63 9.44 -16.28
N ARG A 136 30.54 10.40 -16.02
CA ARG A 136 31.94 10.08 -15.76
C ARG A 136 32.18 9.40 -14.44
N ASP A 137 31.50 9.84 -13.39
CA ASP A 137 31.74 9.37 -12.03
C ASP A 137 30.94 8.10 -11.70
N VAL A 138 29.67 8.08 -12.04
CA VAL A 138 28.74 6.99 -11.71
C VAL A 138 28.49 6.08 -12.91
N GLY A 139 28.24 6.64 -14.09
CA GLY A 139 27.97 5.86 -15.30
C GLY A 139 29.07 4.87 -15.64
N ALA A 140 30.33 5.22 -15.37
CA ALA A 140 31.49 4.32 -15.54
C ALA A 140 31.42 3.06 -14.64
N CYS A 141 30.61 3.07 -13.61
CA CYS A 141 30.39 1.92 -12.73
C CYS A 141 29.33 0.94 -13.25
N PHE A 142 28.59 1.29 -14.31
CA PHE A 142 27.53 0.48 -14.90
C PHE A 142 27.94 -0.05 -16.27
N THR A 143 27.62 -1.33 -16.50
CA THR A 143 27.82 -1.97 -17.80
C THR A 143 26.48 -2.18 -18.46
N VAL A 144 26.26 -1.61 -19.65
CA VAL A 144 24.98 -1.66 -20.38
C VAL A 144 24.48 -3.10 -20.54
N ASN A 145 25.34 -4.05 -20.92
CA ASN A 145 24.94 -5.45 -21.08
C ASN A 145 24.41 -6.06 -19.78
N ARG A 146 25.03 -5.72 -18.64
CA ARG A 146 24.55 -6.18 -17.32
C ARG A 146 23.24 -5.53 -16.93
N MET A 147 23.06 -4.24 -17.21
CA MET A 147 21.80 -3.55 -16.97
C MET A 147 20.68 -4.15 -17.81
N LEU A 148 20.90 -4.36 -19.10
CA LEU A 148 19.90 -4.94 -20.00
C LEU A 148 19.49 -6.38 -19.62
N ALA A 149 20.36 -7.14 -18.97
CA ALA A 149 20.06 -8.47 -18.46
C ALA A 149 19.23 -8.46 -17.16
N ALA A 150 19.06 -7.28 -16.54
CA ALA A 150 18.33 -7.17 -15.27
C ALA A 150 16.83 -7.43 -15.44
N GLU A 151 16.24 -8.10 -14.45
CA GLU A 151 14.82 -8.51 -14.47
C GLU A 151 13.86 -7.30 -14.60
N CYS A 152 14.22 -6.16 -14.00
CA CYS A 152 13.41 -4.94 -14.03
C CYS A 152 13.16 -4.40 -15.45
N TYR A 153 14.01 -4.74 -16.43
CA TYR A 153 13.88 -4.28 -17.82
C TYR A 153 13.23 -5.30 -18.76
N LYS A 154 13.17 -6.59 -18.40
CA LYS A 154 12.70 -7.67 -19.29
C LYS A 154 11.31 -7.42 -19.88
N GLN A 155 10.36 -6.98 -19.05
CA GLN A 155 8.98 -6.75 -19.51
C GLN A 155 8.85 -5.56 -20.47
N ARG A 156 9.82 -4.62 -20.42
CA ARG A 156 9.85 -3.44 -21.29
C ARG A 156 10.62 -3.69 -22.60
N TRP A 157 11.47 -4.71 -22.62
CA TRP A 157 12.34 -4.98 -23.75
C TRP A 157 11.58 -5.15 -25.08
N GLU A 158 10.53 -5.92 -25.10
CA GLU A 158 9.75 -6.20 -26.31
C GLU A 158 8.92 -5.00 -26.78
N LYS A 159 8.51 -4.11 -25.86
CA LYS A 159 7.68 -2.94 -26.15
C LYS A 159 8.46 -1.64 -26.34
N GLY A 160 9.76 -1.69 -26.16
CA GLY A 160 10.66 -0.55 -26.21
C GLY A 160 10.86 0.11 -24.84
N LEU A 161 12.10 -0.03 -24.35
CA LEU A 161 12.58 0.65 -23.14
C LEU A 161 13.16 2.01 -23.55
N THR A 162 12.62 3.10 -23.02
CA THR A 162 13.16 4.43 -23.31
C THR A 162 14.47 4.65 -22.57
N PHE A 163 15.34 5.52 -23.10
CA PHE A 163 16.59 5.91 -22.43
C PHE A 163 16.31 6.54 -21.04
N LEU A 164 15.19 7.27 -20.91
CA LEU A 164 14.73 7.83 -19.66
C LEU A 164 14.51 6.73 -18.60
N GLU A 165 13.68 5.73 -18.92
CA GLU A 165 13.39 4.61 -18.03
C GLU A 165 14.63 3.75 -17.74
N PHE A 166 15.53 3.59 -18.72
CA PHE A 166 16.77 2.84 -18.56
C PHE A 166 17.70 3.45 -17.51
N ASN A 167 17.66 4.77 -17.32
CA ASN A 167 18.46 5.45 -16.31
C ASN A 167 17.88 5.35 -14.90
N TYR A 168 16.65 4.85 -14.71
CA TYR A 168 16.04 4.76 -13.38
C TYR A 168 16.90 3.96 -12.39
N MET A 169 17.43 2.80 -12.80
CA MET A 169 18.34 1.99 -11.97
C MET A 169 19.56 2.78 -11.49
N VAL A 170 20.13 3.61 -12.35
CA VAL A 170 21.30 4.44 -12.00
C VAL A 170 20.93 5.49 -10.95
N MET A 171 19.74 6.09 -11.08
CA MET A 171 19.24 7.09 -10.14
C MET A 171 18.97 6.48 -8.75
N GLN A 172 18.32 5.33 -8.68
CA GLN A 172 18.08 4.64 -7.41
C GLN A 172 19.39 4.16 -6.77
N ALA A 173 20.33 3.66 -7.55
CA ALA A 173 21.66 3.31 -7.05
C ALA A 173 22.41 4.53 -6.49
N TYR A 174 22.27 5.68 -7.14
CA TYR A 174 22.83 6.94 -6.68
C TYR A 174 22.18 7.42 -5.37
N ASP A 175 20.87 7.23 -5.19
CA ASP A 175 20.18 7.49 -3.94
C ASP A 175 20.81 6.72 -2.78
N PHE A 176 21.07 5.42 -2.97
CA PHE A 176 21.72 4.64 -1.92
C PHE A 176 23.13 5.14 -1.61
N LEU A 177 23.90 5.53 -2.64
CA LEU A 177 25.23 6.11 -2.47
C LEU A 177 25.18 7.41 -1.67
N GLU A 178 24.27 8.33 -1.98
CA GLU A 178 24.11 9.60 -1.28
C GLU A 178 23.59 9.39 0.16
N LEU A 179 22.64 8.47 0.37
CA LEU A 179 22.15 8.14 1.70
C LEU A 179 23.24 7.53 2.59
N ASN A 180 24.11 6.69 2.01
CA ASN A 180 25.27 6.19 2.73
C ASN A 180 26.23 7.33 3.12
N ARG A 181 26.56 8.22 2.18
CA ARG A 181 27.45 9.35 2.43
C ARG A 181 26.94 10.33 3.47
N ARG A 182 25.64 10.67 3.41
CA ARG A 182 25.04 11.70 4.24
C ARG A 182 24.63 11.19 5.63
N TYR A 183 24.15 9.96 5.69
CA TYR A 183 23.47 9.42 6.87
C TYR A 183 24.01 8.09 7.36
N GLY A 184 25.07 7.56 6.74
CA GLY A 184 25.60 6.24 7.08
C GLY A 184 24.62 5.11 6.81
N CYS A 185 23.72 5.27 5.82
CA CYS A 185 22.74 4.26 5.47
C CYS A 185 23.43 2.98 4.98
N LYS A 186 23.14 1.84 5.63
CA LYS A 186 23.78 0.55 5.34
C LYS A 186 22.88 -0.49 4.72
N LEU A 187 21.58 -0.25 4.66
CA LEU A 187 20.61 -1.20 4.16
C LEU A 187 19.57 -0.51 3.29
N GLU A 188 19.32 -1.03 2.11
CA GLU A 188 18.18 -0.70 1.27
C GLU A 188 17.14 -1.82 1.36
N MET A 189 15.89 -1.44 1.61
CA MET A 189 14.75 -2.36 1.61
C MET A 189 13.73 -1.95 0.56
N GLY A 190 13.01 -2.92 0.00
CA GLY A 190 11.97 -2.68 -0.99
C GLY A 190 11.14 -3.92 -1.27
N GLY A 191 10.19 -3.85 -2.20
CA GLY A 191 9.49 -5.02 -2.71
C GLY A 191 10.43 -5.94 -3.49
N ASP A 192 10.07 -7.20 -3.64
CA ASP A 192 10.93 -8.18 -4.35
C ASP A 192 11.15 -7.84 -5.83
N ASP A 193 10.25 -7.09 -6.41
CA ASP A 193 10.40 -6.52 -7.75
C ASP A 193 11.53 -5.48 -7.87
N GLN A 194 11.98 -4.91 -6.74
CA GLN A 194 13.07 -3.93 -6.66
C GLN A 194 14.48 -4.55 -6.57
N TRP A 195 14.59 -5.88 -6.53
CA TRP A 195 15.88 -6.54 -6.29
C TRP A 195 17.01 -6.08 -7.21
N SER A 196 16.75 -5.96 -8.51
CA SER A 196 17.76 -5.50 -9.48
C SER A 196 18.27 -4.09 -9.19
N ASN A 197 17.39 -3.17 -8.83
CA ASN A 197 17.72 -1.79 -8.50
C ASN A 197 18.53 -1.73 -7.19
N ILE A 198 18.11 -2.49 -6.18
CA ILE A 198 18.78 -2.58 -4.87
C ILE A 198 20.22 -3.10 -5.04
N ILE A 199 20.42 -4.19 -5.78
CA ILE A 199 21.76 -4.76 -6.03
C ILE A 199 22.65 -3.78 -6.80
N ALA A 200 22.09 -2.99 -7.72
CA ALA A 200 22.85 -1.93 -8.41
C ALA A 200 23.37 -0.89 -7.41
N GLY A 201 22.57 -0.52 -6.42
CA GLY A 201 22.98 0.39 -5.33
C GLY A 201 24.03 -0.20 -4.41
N VAL A 202 23.92 -1.49 -4.06
CA VAL A 202 24.92 -2.21 -3.26
C VAL A 202 26.27 -2.22 -3.97
N GLU A 203 26.26 -2.57 -5.26
CA GLU A 203 27.49 -2.60 -6.06
C GLU A 203 28.10 -1.21 -6.27
N LEU A 204 27.30 -0.17 -6.46
CA LEU A 204 27.78 1.19 -6.58
C LEU A 204 28.47 1.66 -5.29
N ASN A 205 27.90 1.40 -4.12
CA ASN A 205 28.52 1.73 -2.82
C ASN A 205 29.85 1.00 -2.63
N ARG A 206 29.93 -0.28 -2.99
CA ARG A 206 31.18 -1.04 -2.97
C ARG A 206 32.27 -0.38 -3.82
N ARG A 207 31.92 0.08 -5.02
CA ARG A 207 32.88 0.68 -5.96
C ARG A 207 33.29 2.09 -5.61
N LYS A 208 32.35 2.90 -5.12
CA LYS A 208 32.56 4.34 -4.90
C LYS A 208 32.96 4.70 -3.47
N ASN A 209 32.33 4.08 -2.47
CA ASN A 209 32.59 4.37 -1.05
C ASN A 209 33.50 3.32 -0.39
N ASN A 210 33.77 2.20 -1.08
CA ASN A 210 34.51 1.05 -0.53
C ASN A 210 33.91 0.57 0.80
N VAL A 211 32.59 0.56 0.93
CA VAL A 211 31.87 0.10 2.11
C VAL A 211 30.94 -1.06 1.77
N ALA A 212 30.76 -1.96 2.73
CA ALA A 212 29.75 -3.01 2.65
C ALA A 212 28.40 -2.41 3.04
N VAL A 213 27.45 -2.50 2.13
CA VAL A 213 26.04 -2.19 2.36
C VAL A 213 25.20 -3.37 1.86
N TYR A 214 23.95 -3.42 2.28
CA TYR A 214 23.12 -4.61 2.11
C TYR A 214 21.79 -4.26 1.46
N GLY A 215 21.17 -5.29 0.86
CA GLY A 215 19.82 -5.24 0.34
C GLY A 215 18.96 -6.33 0.97
N LEU A 216 17.70 -6.00 1.22
CA LEU A 216 16.68 -6.92 1.67
C LEU A 216 15.37 -6.63 0.95
N THR A 217 14.73 -7.64 0.38
CA THR A 217 13.43 -7.46 -0.26
C THR A 217 12.31 -8.12 0.53
N ASN A 218 11.15 -7.47 0.49
CA ASN A 218 9.91 -7.97 1.05
C ASN A 218 9.08 -8.65 -0.03
N LYS A 219 8.38 -9.71 0.35
CA LYS A 219 7.38 -10.33 -0.52
C LYS A 219 6.34 -9.31 -0.94
N LEU A 220 5.83 -9.46 -2.15
CA LEU A 220 4.72 -8.64 -2.61
C LEU A 220 3.41 -9.10 -1.94
N LEU A 221 2.53 -8.14 -1.64
CA LEU A 221 1.24 -8.44 -1.04
C LEU A 221 0.29 -9.01 -2.10
N THR A 222 0.19 -10.32 -2.14
CA THR A 222 -0.66 -11.07 -3.08
C THR A 222 -1.69 -11.90 -2.37
N LYS A 223 -2.81 -12.15 -3.04
CA LYS A 223 -3.81 -13.14 -2.62
C LYS A 223 -3.29 -14.57 -2.84
N SER A 224 -3.97 -15.54 -2.25
CA SER A 224 -3.72 -16.97 -2.44
C SER A 224 -3.83 -17.41 -3.92
N ASP A 225 -4.63 -16.70 -4.73
CA ASP A 225 -4.75 -16.91 -6.18
C ASP A 225 -3.63 -16.25 -7.02
N GLY A 226 -2.62 -15.65 -6.36
CA GLY A 226 -1.46 -14.99 -6.99
C GLY A 226 -1.72 -13.55 -7.46
N LYS A 227 -2.96 -13.04 -7.38
CA LYS A 227 -3.26 -11.66 -7.76
C LYS A 227 -2.81 -10.67 -6.71
N LYS A 228 -2.41 -9.48 -7.15
CA LYS A 228 -2.04 -8.38 -6.23
C LYS A 228 -3.23 -8.03 -5.32
N MET A 229 -3.00 -8.00 -4.01
CA MET A 229 -3.98 -7.58 -3.00
C MET A 229 -4.14 -6.05 -3.00
N GLY A 230 -5.28 -5.56 -2.51
CA GLY A 230 -5.53 -4.12 -2.45
C GLY A 230 -6.05 -3.51 -3.75
N LYS A 231 -6.48 -4.33 -4.71
CA LYS A 231 -7.27 -3.88 -5.87
C LYS A 231 -8.75 -4.09 -5.59
N THR A 232 -9.55 -3.06 -5.82
CA THR A 232 -11.01 -3.08 -5.71
C THR A 232 -11.64 -2.84 -7.08
N ALA A 233 -12.95 -3.01 -7.20
CA ALA A 233 -13.67 -2.65 -8.42
C ALA A 233 -13.58 -1.15 -8.76
N GLY A 234 -13.34 -0.30 -7.75
CA GLY A 234 -13.15 1.15 -7.88
C GLY A 234 -11.69 1.59 -8.03
N GLY A 235 -10.71 0.66 -8.13
CA GLY A 235 -9.31 0.97 -8.25
C GLY A 235 -8.46 0.41 -7.10
N ALA A 236 -7.52 1.20 -6.58
CA ALA A 236 -6.69 0.81 -5.45
C ALA A 236 -7.42 0.99 -4.11
N LEU A 237 -7.05 0.18 -3.11
CA LEU A 237 -7.43 0.40 -1.71
C LEU A 237 -6.46 1.44 -1.13
N TRP A 238 -6.93 2.67 -1.03
CA TRP A 238 -6.13 3.82 -0.62
C TRP A 238 -5.99 3.89 0.90
N LEU A 239 -4.87 4.43 1.38
CA LEU A 239 -4.66 4.72 2.81
C LEU A 239 -5.25 6.07 3.21
N ASP A 240 -5.59 6.92 2.25
CA ASP A 240 -6.29 8.18 2.48
C ASP A 240 -7.78 7.94 2.75
N ALA A 241 -8.28 8.49 3.85
CA ALA A 241 -9.68 8.35 4.26
C ALA A 241 -10.68 9.02 3.30
N GLU A 242 -10.24 10.04 2.54
CA GLU A 242 -11.08 10.72 1.55
C GLU A 242 -11.25 9.90 0.26
N LYS A 243 -10.29 8.99 -0.03
CA LYS A 243 -10.30 8.12 -1.22
C LYS A 243 -10.91 6.74 -0.95
N THR A 244 -10.64 6.20 0.22
CA THR A 244 -11.24 4.97 0.74
C THR A 244 -11.60 5.23 2.19
N SER A 245 -12.89 5.31 2.48
CA SER A 245 -13.35 5.59 3.86
C SER A 245 -12.84 4.52 4.83
N PRO A 246 -12.65 4.86 6.12
CA PRO A 246 -12.24 3.88 7.15
C PRO A 246 -13.16 2.65 7.20
N TYR A 247 -14.46 2.85 6.95
CA TYR A 247 -15.43 1.75 6.88
C TYR A 247 -15.19 0.83 5.68
N GLU A 248 -15.00 1.38 4.48
CA GLU A 248 -14.68 0.59 3.28
C GLU A 248 -13.34 -0.14 3.43
N PHE A 249 -12.35 0.54 4.03
CA PHE A 249 -11.05 -0.03 4.34
C PHE A 249 -11.19 -1.21 5.31
N TYR A 250 -11.95 -1.05 6.40
CA TYR A 250 -12.28 -2.11 7.35
C TYR A 250 -12.99 -3.29 6.67
N GLN A 251 -14.00 -3.02 5.85
CA GLN A 251 -14.76 -4.05 5.15
C GLN A 251 -13.91 -4.84 4.16
N TYR A 252 -12.94 -4.21 3.51
CA TYR A 252 -12.02 -4.93 2.63
C TYR A 252 -11.28 -6.03 3.39
N TRP A 253 -10.68 -5.70 4.52
CA TRP A 253 -9.92 -6.65 5.33
C TRP A 253 -10.80 -7.67 6.04
N ARG A 254 -12.00 -7.26 6.46
CA ARG A 254 -13.01 -8.15 7.04
C ARG A 254 -13.49 -9.24 6.07
N ASN A 255 -13.30 -9.01 4.77
CA ASN A 255 -13.78 -9.86 3.68
C ASN A 255 -12.67 -10.54 2.88
N VAL A 256 -11.44 -10.60 3.39
CA VAL A 256 -10.37 -11.40 2.78
C VAL A 256 -10.73 -12.88 2.75
N ASP A 257 -10.16 -13.62 1.81
CA ASP A 257 -10.34 -15.06 1.74
C ASP A 257 -9.71 -15.75 2.96
N ASP A 258 -10.29 -16.85 3.42
CA ASP A 258 -9.82 -17.57 4.61
C ASP A 258 -8.35 -17.96 4.49
N ALA A 259 -7.93 -18.40 3.31
CA ALA A 259 -6.55 -18.77 3.01
C ALA A 259 -5.55 -17.60 3.10
N ASP A 260 -6.02 -16.36 3.11
CA ASP A 260 -5.16 -15.17 3.20
C ASP A 260 -5.07 -14.60 4.62
N VAL A 261 -5.89 -15.08 5.56
CA VAL A 261 -6.01 -14.52 6.91
C VAL A 261 -4.68 -14.54 7.66
N GLU A 262 -4.00 -15.70 7.73
CA GLU A 262 -2.73 -15.82 8.43
C GLU A 262 -1.67 -14.88 7.88
N LYS A 263 -1.51 -14.86 6.56
CA LYS A 263 -0.57 -13.98 5.88
C LYS A 263 -0.85 -12.51 6.17
N CYS A 264 -2.12 -12.09 6.11
CA CYS A 264 -2.50 -10.71 6.39
C CYS A 264 -2.26 -10.33 7.86
N LEU A 265 -2.61 -11.19 8.82
CA LEU A 265 -2.34 -10.98 10.25
C LEU A 265 -0.83 -10.85 10.51
N SER A 266 -0.03 -11.74 9.92
CA SER A 266 1.43 -11.75 10.11
C SER A 266 2.09 -10.50 9.56
N LEU A 267 1.74 -10.09 8.33
CA LEU A 267 2.40 -9.00 7.62
C LEU A 267 1.85 -7.61 7.96
N LEU A 268 0.57 -7.50 8.29
CA LEU A 268 -0.11 -6.20 8.35
C LEU A 268 -0.54 -5.79 9.77
N THR A 269 -0.17 -6.56 10.79
CA THR A 269 -0.45 -6.23 12.19
C THR A 269 0.80 -6.33 13.05
N PHE A 270 0.71 -5.78 14.27
CA PHE A 270 1.74 -5.92 15.30
C PHE A 270 1.41 -6.98 16.34
N LEU A 271 0.39 -7.81 16.10
CA LEU A 271 0.02 -8.89 17.01
C LEU A 271 1.19 -9.86 17.22
N PRO A 272 1.37 -10.40 18.45
CA PRO A 272 2.34 -11.47 18.67
C PRO A 272 2.06 -12.67 17.75
N MET A 273 3.11 -13.35 17.28
CA MET A 273 2.93 -14.49 16.36
C MET A 273 2.14 -15.64 16.99
N GLU A 274 2.21 -15.84 18.30
CA GLU A 274 1.36 -16.78 19.03
C GLU A 274 -0.13 -16.47 18.82
N GLU A 275 -0.53 -15.20 18.91
CA GLU A 275 -1.91 -14.78 18.67
C GLU A 275 -2.30 -14.91 17.20
N VAL A 276 -1.37 -14.60 16.28
CA VAL A 276 -1.57 -14.82 14.84
C VAL A 276 -1.88 -16.30 14.56
N HIS A 277 -1.09 -17.21 15.11
CA HIS A 277 -1.31 -18.65 14.92
C HIS A 277 -2.62 -19.11 15.56
N ARG A 278 -2.95 -18.63 16.77
CA ARG A 278 -4.23 -18.94 17.41
C ARG A 278 -5.41 -18.54 16.53
N LEU A 279 -5.41 -17.30 16.03
CA LEU A 279 -6.49 -16.78 15.20
C LEU A 279 -6.57 -17.51 13.85
N SER A 280 -5.43 -17.83 13.26
CA SER A 280 -5.37 -18.48 11.95
C SER A 280 -5.76 -19.96 12.00
N SER A 281 -5.72 -20.58 13.17
CA SER A 281 -6.16 -21.98 13.37
C SER A 281 -7.67 -22.14 13.49
N LEU A 282 -8.42 -21.03 13.55
CA LEU A 282 -9.87 -21.05 13.62
C LEU A 282 -10.47 -21.50 12.28
N GLU A 283 -11.44 -22.43 12.33
CA GLU A 283 -12.09 -23.02 11.16
C GLU A 283 -13.57 -22.68 11.06
N GLY A 284 -14.12 -22.83 9.87
CA GLY A 284 -15.54 -22.62 9.60
C GLY A 284 -15.98 -21.19 9.94
N SER A 285 -17.07 -21.05 10.67
CA SER A 285 -17.59 -19.72 11.07
C SER A 285 -16.68 -18.99 12.07
N ALA A 286 -15.86 -19.71 12.83
CA ALA A 286 -14.95 -19.13 13.83
C ALA A 286 -13.84 -18.28 13.19
N ILE A 287 -13.43 -18.54 11.93
CA ILE A 287 -12.45 -17.70 11.21
C ILE A 287 -12.90 -16.23 11.09
N ASN A 288 -14.19 -15.96 11.24
CA ASN A 288 -14.71 -14.61 11.25
C ASN A 288 -14.19 -13.77 12.42
N GLU A 289 -13.84 -14.39 13.55
CA GLU A 289 -13.14 -13.69 14.65
C GLU A 289 -11.79 -13.16 14.16
N ALA A 290 -10.98 -14.00 13.55
CA ALA A 290 -9.67 -13.62 13.00
C ALA A 290 -9.79 -12.48 11.98
N LYS A 291 -10.78 -12.53 11.09
CA LYS A 291 -11.03 -11.47 10.10
C LYS A 291 -11.50 -10.16 10.75
N THR A 292 -12.26 -10.23 11.85
CA THR A 292 -12.66 -9.04 12.61
C THR A 292 -11.46 -8.40 13.28
N VAL A 293 -10.59 -9.20 13.91
CA VAL A 293 -9.34 -8.72 14.52
C VAL A 293 -8.42 -8.11 13.46
N LEU A 294 -8.23 -8.79 12.32
CA LEU A 294 -7.43 -8.27 11.21
C LEU A 294 -7.94 -6.91 10.76
N ALA A 295 -9.23 -6.80 10.45
CA ALA A 295 -9.83 -5.56 9.96
C ALA A 295 -9.69 -4.42 10.98
N TYR A 296 -9.89 -4.72 12.25
CA TYR A 296 -9.74 -3.75 13.33
C TYR A 296 -8.30 -3.25 13.47
N GLU A 297 -7.33 -4.16 13.60
CA GLU A 297 -5.91 -3.80 13.79
C GLU A 297 -5.36 -3.01 12.60
N VAL A 298 -5.67 -3.44 11.39
CA VAL A 298 -5.20 -2.75 10.16
C VAL A 298 -5.85 -1.36 10.03
N THR A 299 -7.15 -1.23 10.32
CA THR A 299 -7.83 0.06 10.30
C THR A 299 -7.31 0.99 11.41
N LYS A 300 -7.04 0.45 12.60
CA LYS A 300 -6.44 1.19 13.71
C LYS A 300 -5.06 1.76 13.35
N ILE A 301 -4.21 0.98 12.69
CA ILE A 301 -2.89 1.43 12.26
C ILE A 301 -3.00 2.59 11.25
N VAL A 302 -3.91 2.48 10.27
CA VAL A 302 -4.01 3.44 9.16
C VAL A 302 -4.84 4.66 9.51
N HIS A 303 -5.98 4.49 10.19
CA HIS A 303 -6.96 5.55 10.42
C HIS A 303 -7.13 5.95 11.90
N GLY A 304 -6.46 5.24 12.80
CA GLY A 304 -6.57 5.46 14.24
C GLY A 304 -7.65 4.64 14.92
N GLU A 305 -7.58 4.57 16.24
CA GLU A 305 -8.43 3.70 17.05
C GLU A 305 -9.90 4.12 17.04
N GLU A 306 -10.17 5.42 17.01
CA GLU A 306 -11.55 5.95 16.97
C GLU A 306 -12.27 5.49 15.70
N GLU A 307 -11.65 5.66 14.54
CA GLU A 307 -12.21 5.24 13.24
C GLU A 307 -12.33 3.72 13.13
N ALA A 308 -11.38 2.97 13.67
CA ALA A 308 -11.47 1.51 13.72
C ALA A 308 -12.65 1.04 14.57
N ASN A 309 -12.91 1.69 15.71
CA ASN A 309 -14.06 1.40 16.58
C ASN A 309 -15.38 1.74 15.89
N LYS A 310 -15.47 2.89 15.20
CA LYS A 310 -16.67 3.26 14.43
C LYS A 310 -16.94 2.24 13.32
N ALA A 311 -15.93 1.90 12.55
CA ALA A 311 -16.04 0.94 11.45
C ALA A 311 -16.46 -0.45 11.94
N LYS A 312 -15.89 -0.91 13.07
CA LYS A 312 -16.26 -2.18 13.70
C LYS A 312 -17.71 -2.20 14.15
N LYS A 313 -18.16 -1.16 14.87
CA LYS A 313 -19.54 -1.04 15.34
C LYS A 313 -20.54 -1.01 14.17
N ALA A 314 -20.22 -0.24 13.11
CA ALA A 314 -21.06 -0.19 11.92
C ALA A 314 -21.16 -1.56 11.22
N ALA A 315 -20.05 -2.31 11.16
CA ALA A 315 -20.06 -3.66 10.61
C ALA A 315 -20.87 -4.64 11.46
N GLU A 316 -20.74 -4.62 12.78
CA GLU A 316 -21.49 -5.48 13.72
C GLU A 316 -23.00 -5.21 13.68
N ALA A 317 -23.37 -3.93 13.59
CA ALA A 317 -24.76 -3.51 13.48
C ALA A 317 -25.48 -4.12 12.27
N LEU A 318 -24.77 -4.31 11.17
CA LEU A 318 -25.31 -4.91 9.94
C LEU A 318 -25.55 -6.43 10.06
N PHE A 319 -24.77 -7.11 10.90
CA PHE A 319 -24.91 -8.57 11.10
C PHE A 319 -25.84 -8.95 12.26
N GLY A 320 -26.14 -8.01 13.17
CA GLY A 320 -26.93 -8.24 14.37
C GLY A 320 -28.42 -7.91 14.28
N GLY A 321 -28.94 -7.45 13.14
CA GLY A 321 -30.36 -7.18 12.95
C GLY A 321 -30.95 -5.97 13.71
N ALA A 322 -30.10 -5.19 14.42
CA ALA A 322 -30.50 -3.96 15.13
C ALA A 322 -29.40 -2.90 14.91
N GLY A 323 -29.38 -2.33 13.70
CA GLY A 323 -28.23 -1.58 13.24
C GLY A 323 -28.20 -0.12 13.68
N ASN A 324 -27.08 0.31 14.20
CA ASN A 324 -26.71 1.72 14.19
C ASN A 324 -26.12 2.06 12.82
N THR A 325 -26.90 2.75 11.97
CA THR A 325 -26.55 3.10 10.60
C THR A 325 -25.71 4.39 10.51
N GLN A 326 -25.31 4.99 11.63
CA GLN A 326 -24.68 6.31 11.67
C GLN A 326 -23.32 6.40 10.96
N ASP A 327 -22.58 5.30 10.90
CA ASP A 327 -21.20 5.27 10.36
C ASP A 327 -21.08 4.62 8.96
N MET A 328 -22.21 4.36 8.28
CA MET A 328 -22.19 3.86 6.90
C MET A 328 -21.86 4.98 5.89
N PRO A 329 -21.18 4.64 4.78
CA PRO A 329 -21.05 5.57 3.67
C PRO A 329 -22.43 6.10 3.27
N THR A 330 -22.61 7.42 3.35
CA THR A 330 -23.89 8.06 3.19
C THR A 330 -24.00 8.67 1.78
N VAL A 331 -25.15 8.50 1.15
CA VAL A 331 -25.51 9.09 -0.15
C VAL A 331 -26.76 9.92 0.05
N ALA A 332 -26.68 11.19 -0.31
CA ALA A 332 -27.88 12.05 -0.32
C ALA A 332 -28.88 11.54 -1.35
N ALA A 333 -30.12 11.39 -0.97
CA ALA A 333 -31.19 10.86 -1.80
C ALA A 333 -32.46 11.72 -1.70
N GLU A 334 -33.19 11.78 -2.79
CA GLU A 334 -34.49 12.44 -2.87
C GLU A 334 -35.53 11.45 -3.41
N THR A 335 -36.73 11.45 -2.83
CA THR A 335 -37.85 10.72 -3.39
C THR A 335 -38.23 11.25 -4.77
N GLY A 336 -38.72 10.36 -5.63
CA GLY A 336 -39.00 10.72 -7.02
C GLY A 336 -37.80 10.63 -7.97
N LYS A 337 -36.58 10.40 -7.46
CA LYS A 337 -35.40 10.17 -8.29
C LYS A 337 -35.21 8.67 -8.56
N LYS A 338 -34.63 8.34 -9.71
CA LYS A 338 -34.25 6.94 -9.99
C LYS A 338 -33.11 6.51 -9.06
N LEU A 339 -33.27 5.38 -8.39
CA LEU A 339 -32.26 4.81 -7.49
C LEU A 339 -30.90 4.66 -8.17
N LEU A 340 -30.87 4.21 -9.43
CA LEU A 340 -29.64 4.09 -10.22
C LEU A 340 -28.90 5.42 -10.39
N ASP A 341 -29.63 6.52 -10.58
CA ASP A 341 -29.04 7.84 -10.77
C ASP A 341 -28.48 8.37 -9.46
N VAL A 342 -29.21 8.21 -8.35
CA VAL A 342 -28.76 8.56 -7.00
C VAL A 342 -27.49 7.82 -6.63
N LEU A 343 -27.45 6.50 -6.82
CA LEU A 343 -26.29 5.68 -6.49
C LEU A 343 -25.08 5.96 -7.40
N THR A 344 -25.30 6.35 -8.65
CA THR A 344 -24.22 6.76 -9.56
C THR A 344 -23.65 8.11 -9.17
N ALA A 345 -24.51 9.10 -8.84
CA ALA A 345 -24.11 10.41 -8.37
C ALA A 345 -23.33 10.30 -7.03
N GLY A 346 -23.78 9.43 -6.13
CA GLY A 346 -23.11 9.12 -4.86
C GLY A 346 -21.88 8.21 -4.99
N LYS A 347 -21.39 7.98 -6.22
CA LYS A 347 -20.19 7.16 -6.50
C LYS A 347 -20.26 5.70 -5.98
N VAL A 348 -21.45 5.19 -5.68
CA VAL A 348 -21.67 3.77 -5.34
C VAL A 348 -21.39 2.90 -6.56
N PHE A 349 -21.74 3.39 -7.76
CA PHE A 349 -21.36 2.80 -9.04
C PHE A 349 -20.40 3.74 -9.78
N ALA A 350 -19.40 3.14 -10.42
CA ALA A 350 -18.49 3.89 -11.30
C ALA A 350 -19.19 4.39 -12.58
N SER A 351 -20.29 3.71 -12.99
CA SER A 351 -21.12 4.10 -14.15
C SER A 351 -22.53 3.53 -14.04
N LYS A 352 -23.48 4.17 -14.74
CA LYS A 352 -24.85 3.65 -14.87
C LYS A 352 -24.87 2.24 -15.48
N SER A 353 -23.95 1.92 -16.37
CA SER A 353 -23.84 0.59 -16.98
C SER A 353 -23.47 -0.49 -15.97
N GLU A 354 -22.59 -0.19 -15.02
CA GLU A 354 -22.26 -1.09 -13.90
C GLU A 354 -23.49 -1.35 -13.05
N GLY A 355 -24.21 -0.29 -12.67
CA GLY A 355 -25.41 -0.39 -11.84
C GLY A 355 -26.51 -1.20 -12.51
N ARG A 356 -26.79 -0.98 -13.81
CA ARG A 356 -27.78 -1.76 -14.60
C ARG A 356 -27.44 -3.26 -14.59
N ARG A 357 -26.19 -3.59 -14.87
CA ARG A 357 -25.75 -4.99 -14.88
C ARG A 357 -25.92 -5.65 -13.51
N LEU A 358 -25.58 -4.93 -12.44
CA LEU A 358 -25.70 -5.46 -11.08
C LEU A 358 -27.17 -5.69 -10.69
N ILE A 359 -28.08 -4.77 -11.05
CA ILE A 359 -29.53 -4.93 -10.84
C ILE A 359 -30.04 -6.15 -11.59
N GLN A 360 -29.71 -6.30 -12.87
CA GLN A 360 -30.11 -7.44 -13.71
C GLN A 360 -29.59 -8.79 -13.16
N GLN A 361 -28.46 -8.78 -12.45
CA GLN A 361 -27.89 -9.95 -11.78
C GLN A 361 -28.44 -10.16 -10.36
N ASN A 362 -29.50 -9.46 -9.95
CA ASN A 362 -30.06 -9.47 -8.60
C ASN A 362 -29.02 -9.14 -7.50
N GLY A 363 -28.00 -8.34 -7.86
CA GLY A 363 -26.89 -7.96 -6.97
C GLY A 363 -27.16 -6.69 -6.15
N LEU A 364 -28.31 -6.02 -6.32
CA LEU A 364 -28.70 -4.84 -5.56
C LEU A 364 -29.91 -5.13 -4.69
N SER A 365 -29.90 -4.66 -3.45
CA SER A 365 -31.08 -4.66 -2.56
C SER A 365 -31.27 -3.29 -1.94
N LEU A 366 -32.52 -2.92 -1.70
CA LEU A 366 -32.92 -1.74 -0.94
C LEU A 366 -33.74 -2.25 0.26
N ASN A 367 -33.34 -1.91 1.48
CA ASN A 367 -33.96 -2.39 2.74
C ASN A 367 -34.22 -3.92 2.72
N ASP A 368 -33.17 -4.70 2.34
CA ASP A 368 -33.19 -6.15 2.18
C ASP A 368 -34.07 -6.71 1.02
N ALA A 369 -34.90 -5.89 0.40
CA ALA A 369 -35.65 -6.28 -0.79
C ALA A 369 -34.77 -6.17 -2.05
N LYS A 370 -34.84 -7.22 -2.92
CA LYS A 370 -34.10 -7.19 -4.19
C LYS A 370 -34.68 -6.13 -5.12
N VAL A 371 -33.78 -5.27 -5.64
CA VAL A 371 -34.13 -4.33 -6.70
C VAL A 371 -33.95 -5.05 -8.05
N THR A 372 -35.05 -5.29 -8.74
CA THR A 372 -35.06 -5.95 -10.04
C THR A 372 -35.37 -5.00 -11.20
N ASP A 373 -35.95 -3.85 -10.87
CA ASP A 373 -36.25 -2.79 -11.85
C ASP A 373 -35.09 -1.79 -11.95
N VAL A 374 -34.52 -1.66 -13.12
CA VAL A 374 -33.43 -0.71 -13.42
C VAL A 374 -33.89 0.75 -13.32
N ASP A 375 -35.18 0.97 -13.56
CA ASP A 375 -35.80 2.29 -13.52
C ASP A 375 -36.52 2.57 -12.19
N TYR A 376 -36.25 1.78 -11.14
CA TYR A 376 -36.84 1.94 -9.82
C TYR A 376 -36.72 3.38 -9.32
N ILE A 377 -37.84 3.98 -8.95
CA ILE A 377 -37.94 5.34 -8.42
C ILE A 377 -38.10 5.27 -6.92
N LEU A 378 -37.24 5.97 -6.19
CA LEU A 378 -37.28 6.07 -4.73
C LEU A 378 -38.60 6.67 -4.28
N GLN A 379 -39.26 6.00 -3.34
CA GLN A 379 -40.53 6.40 -2.73
C GLN A 379 -40.33 6.82 -1.26
N ASP A 380 -41.29 7.53 -0.71
CA ASP A 380 -41.26 7.91 0.70
C ASP A 380 -41.27 6.68 1.63
N SER A 381 -41.94 5.60 1.21
CA SER A 381 -42.00 4.33 1.91
C SER A 381 -40.69 3.58 1.98
N ASP A 382 -39.70 3.94 1.15
CA ASP A 382 -38.36 3.34 1.21
C ASP A 382 -37.53 3.85 2.38
N PHE A 383 -37.93 4.98 2.97
CA PHE A 383 -37.18 5.64 4.03
C PHE A 383 -37.88 5.44 5.39
N THR A 384 -37.12 4.96 6.37
CA THR A 384 -37.51 4.92 7.78
C THR A 384 -36.67 5.95 8.52
N ASP A 385 -37.30 6.90 9.20
CA ASP A 385 -36.64 8.04 9.86
C ASP A 385 -35.70 8.84 8.94
N GLY A 386 -36.03 8.92 7.64
CA GLY A 386 -35.25 9.62 6.63
C GLY A 386 -34.07 8.82 6.06
N GLU A 387 -33.91 7.57 6.44
CA GLU A 387 -32.82 6.70 6.02
C GLU A 387 -33.31 5.45 5.27
N ALA A 388 -32.53 4.96 4.29
CA ALA A 388 -32.74 3.68 3.64
C ALA A 388 -31.39 2.96 3.41
N ILE A 389 -31.38 1.64 3.48
CA ILE A 389 -30.15 0.85 3.35
C ILE A 389 -30.07 0.20 1.98
N VAL A 390 -28.97 0.47 1.28
CA VAL A 390 -28.67 -0.17 0.00
C VAL A 390 -27.55 -1.20 0.19
N LYS A 391 -27.77 -2.42 -0.30
CA LYS A 391 -26.76 -3.48 -0.35
C LYS A 391 -26.31 -3.73 -1.77
N LYS A 392 -25.03 -3.48 -2.07
CA LYS A 392 -24.37 -3.72 -3.35
C LYS A 392 -23.60 -5.05 -3.30
N GLY A 393 -24.07 -6.04 -4.06
CA GLY A 393 -23.48 -7.38 -4.06
C GLY A 393 -23.69 -8.12 -2.75
N LYS A 394 -22.74 -8.98 -2.36
CA LYS A 394 -22.86 -9.80 -1.15
C LYS A 394 -22.46 -9.07 0.15
N LYS A 395 -21.65 -7.97 0.03
CA LYS A 395 -20.84 -7.50 1.17
C LYS A 395 -20.71 -5.98 1.32
N LYS A 396 -21.27 -5.16 0.43
CA LYS A 396 -21.15 -3.68 0.50
C LYS A 396 -22.51 -3.06 0.85
N TYR A 397 -22.49 -2.15 1.81
CA TYR A 397 -23.68 -1.46 2.28
C TYR A 397 -23.47 0.05 2.22
N PHE A 398 -24.53 0.77 1.93
CA PHE A 398 -24.58 2.23 1.84
C PHE A 398 -25.87 2.71 2.46
N LYS A 399 -25.85 3.89 3.05
CA LYS A 399 -27.02 4.54 3.61
C LYS A 399 -27.48 5.65 2.67
N LEU A 400 -28.73 5.62 2.24
CA LEU A 400 -29.39 6.76 1.62
C LEU A 400 -30.00 7.62 2.71
N VAL A 401 -29.81 8.93 2.63
CA VAL A 401 -30.35 9.91 3.56
C VAL A 401 -31.10 10.97 2.76
N LYS A 402 -32.34 11.26 3.22
CA LYS A 402 -33.19 12.34 2.68
C LYS A 402 -32.71 13.71 3.07
#